data_ba38101b0cdeba96e7d8b65c884c6799
#
_entry.id   ba38101b0cdeba96e7d8b65c884c6799
#
_cell.length_a   1.000
_cell.length_b   1.000
_cell.length_c   1.000
_cell.angle_alpha   90.00
_cell.angle_beta   90.00
_cell.angle_gamma   90.00
#
_symmetry.space_group_name_H-M   'P 1'
#
loop_
_entity.id
_entity.type
_entity.pdbx_description
1 polymer ?
#
loop_
_entity_poly.entity_id
_entity_poly.type
_entity_poly.pdbx_seq_one_letter_code
_entity_poly.pdbx_strand_id
1 'polypeptide(L)'
;DDDLFGTASPTFAYADYSYNQMNELVDDYAPSVFWNDIGWPKQSEEMMPYFLAHYYNKVPEGVVNDRFNDRYHDFLTKEYKSGSVNRKEKWEMCRGMGLSFGYNANEGDDKLISVPDLISLLVGTVANNGNLLLNIGPKADGTIPEEQVKRLKILGAWLKVNHDGIYGTRCSDRESEMLENGIELHYTQKEGNLNVFADHLKEGANEFLIKGYHGKLRPFDPSVKVETTDTEEGLLV
;
A
#
# COMPACT_ATOMS: atom_id res chain seq x y z
N ASP A 1 12.36 -12.69 26.47
CA ASP A 1 11.81 -12.45 25.14
C ASP A 1 11.66 -13.80 24.50
N ASP A 2 10.43 -14.29 24.54
CA ASP A 2 10.11 -15.58 23.96
C ASP A 2 10.25 -15.44 22.45
N ASP A 3 11.21 -16.18 21.94
CA ASP A 3 11.44 -16.31 20.51
C ASP A 3 10.17 -16.94 19.87
N LEU A 4 9.29 -16.10 19.37
CA LEU A 4 8.00 -16.46 18.78
C LEU A 4 8.14 -17.47 17.63
N PHE A 5 9.35 -17.66 17.10
CA PHE A 5 9.63 -18.53 15.96
C PHE A 5 10.64 -19.64 16.28
N GLY A 6 11.09 -19.76 17.53
CA GLY A 6 12.06 -20.80 17.94
C GLY A 6 13.41 -20.68 17.22
N THR A 7 13.76 -19.48 16.75
CA THR A 7 15.02 -19.24 16.05
C THR A 7 16.15 -19.01 17.04
N ALA A 8 17.31 -19.57 16.78
CA ALA A 8 18.50 -19.34 17.59
C ALA A 8 18.88 -17.85 17.51
N SER A 9 19.34 -17.28 18.64
CA SER A 9 19.87 -15.91 18.65
C SER A 9 20.95 -15.74 17.58
N PRO A 10 20.95 -14.64 16.81
CA PRO A 10 22.00 -14.39 15.82
C PRO A 10 23.40 -14.49 16.43
N THR A 11 24.34 -15.03 15.69
CA THR A 11 25.75 -15.03 16.07
C THR A 11 26.48 -13.84 15.45
N PHE A 12 27.66 -13.49 15.96
CA PHE A 12 28.52 -12.47 15.33
C PHE A 12 28.87 -12.83 13.88
N ALA A 13 29.15 -14.10 13.60
CA ALA A 13 29.42 -14.57 12.23
C ALA A 13 28.21 -14.37 11.29
N TYR A 14 26.99 -14.59 11.79
CA TYR A 14 25.77 -14.30 11.02
C TYR A 14 25.57 -12.80 10.80
N ALA A 15 25.83 -11.98 11.82
CA ALA A 15 25.71 -10.55 11.72
C ALA A 15 26.69 -9.96 10.68
N ASP A 16 27.95 -10.39 10.68
CA ASP A 16 28.95 -10.02 9.67
C ASP A 16 28.53 -10.47 8.27
N TYR A 17 28.06 -11.70 8.14
CA TYR A 17 27.59 -12.25 6.88
C TYR A 17 26.39 -11.43 6.32
N SER A 18 25.40 -11.15 7.15
CA SER A 18 24.22 -10.35 6.79
C SER A 18 24.62 -8.92 6.38
N TYR A 19 25.50 -8.27 7.15
CA TYR A 19 26.01 -6.95 6.83
C TYR A 19 26.72 -6.90 5.47
N ASN A 20 27.57 -7.87 5.20
CA ASN A 20 28.29 -7.95 3.93
C ASN A 20 27.34 -8.19 2.76
N GLN A 21 26.35 -9.07 2.90
CA GLN A 21 25.33 -9.28 1.86
C GLN A 21 24.50 -8.04 1.58
N MET A 22 24.10 -7.29 2.60
CA MET A 22 23.37 -6.04 2.40
C MET A 22 24.19 -4.99 1.65
N ASN A 23 25.50 -4.86 1.97
CA ASN A 23 26.39 -3.97 1.22
C ASN A 23 26.57 -4.42 -0.25
N GLU A 24 26.72 -5.74 -0.48
CA GLU A 24 26.78 -6.29 -1.84
C GLU A 24 25.53 -5.96 -2.64
N LEU A 25 24.33 -6.08 -2.06
CA LEU A 25 23.08 -5.68 -2.72
C LEU A 25 23.05 -4.18 -3.07
N VAL A 26 23.54 -3.34 -2.17
CA VAL A 26 23.64 -1.90 -2.44
C VAL A 26 24.65 -1.62 -3.56
N ASP A 27 25.81 -2.30 -3.54
CA ASP A 27 26.89 -2.06 -4.48
C ASP A 27 26.55 -2.55 -5.88
N ASP A 28 25.94 -3.70 -6.00
CA ASP A 28 25.68 -4.34 -7.28
C ASP A 28 24.38 -3.87 -7.93
N TYR A 29 23.34 -3.55 -7.12
CA TYR A 29 22.00 -3.27 -7.64
C TYR A 29 21.47 -1.87 -7.34
N ALA A 30 22.05 -1.14 -6.39
CA ALA A 30 21.60 0.19 -5.98
C ALA A 30 20.06 0.29 -5.86
N PRO A 31 19.40 -0.55 -5.03
CA PRO A 31 17.95 -0.64 -4.98
C PRO A 31 17.33 0.68 -4.52
N SER A 32 16.27 1.14 -5.19
CA SER A 32 15.54 2.35 -4.78
C SER A 32 14.78 2.17 -3.46
N VAL A 33 14.41 0.93 -3.13
CA VAL A 33 13.79 0.55 -1.85
C VAL A 33 14.61 -0.58 -1.26
N PHE A 34 15.16 -0.38 -0.07
CA PHE A 34 15.81 -1.45 0.69
C PHE A 34 14.84 -1.93 1.76
N TRP A 35 14.14 -3.01 1.48
CA TRP A 35 13.11 -3.59 2.34
C TRP A 35 13.72 -4.67 3.24
N ASN A 36 13.92 -4.37 4.52
CA ASN A 36 14.39 -5.33 5.52
C ASN A 36 13.22 -6.08 6.15
N ASP A 37 13.49 -7.27 6.68
CA ASP A 37 12.54 -8.04 7.46
C ASP A 37 13.21 -8.58 8.75
N ILE A 38 12.40 -8.86 9.77
CA ILE A 38 12.81 -9.50 11.04
C ILE A 38 13.78 -8.63 11.89
N GLY A 39 14.11 -7.43 11.48
CA GLY A 39 14.99 -6.53 12.22
C GLY A 39 16.47 -6.67 11.85
N TRP A 40 17.28 -5.86 12.50
CA TRP A 40 18.73 -5.86 12.37
C TRP A 40 19.37 -6.77 13.43
N PRO A 41 20.40 -7.57 13.11
CA PRO A 41 21.08 -8.40 14.10
C PRO A 41 21.69 -7.57 15.23
N LYS A 42 21.32 -7.86 16.48
CA LYS A 42 21.81 -7.12 17.67
C LYS A 42 23.33 -7.11 17.78
N GLN A 43 24.02 -8.17 17.31
CA GLN A 43 25.47 -8.31 17.38
C GLN A 43 26.24 -7.33 16.46
N SER A 44 25.54 -6.66 15.55
CA SER A 44 26.10 -5.65 14.64
C SER A 44 25.28 -4.36 14.64
N GLU A 45 24.58 -4.06 15.73
CA GLU A 45 23.70 -2.88 15.80
C GLU A 45 24.48 -1.57 15.54
N GLU A 46 25.71 -1.47 16.03
CA GLU A 46 26.60 -0.35 15.77
C GLU A 46 27.01 -0.19 14.30
N MET A 47 26.86 -1.23 13.48
CA MET A 47 27.17 -1.17 12.04
C MET A 47 26.01 -0.62 11.21
N MET A 48 24.80 -0.58 11.74
CA MET A 48 23.61 -0.09 11.02
C MET A 48 23.77 1.36 10.51
N PRO A 49 24.23 2.34 11.30
CA PRO A 49 24.45 3.69 10.79
C PRO A 49 25.46 3.76 9.63
N TYR A 50 26.48 2.93 9.64
CA TYR A 50 27.47 2.89 8.56
C TYR A 50 26.85 2.29 7.28
N PHE A 51 26.04 1.23 7.41
CA PHE A 51 25.28 0.67 6.29
C PHE A 51 24.33 1.70 5.70
N LEU A 52 23.54 2.39 6.53
CA LEU A 52 22.59 3.40 6.05
C LEU A 52 23.32 4.60 5.39
N ALA A 53 24.46 5.02 5.94
CA ALA A 53 25.27 6.05 5.31
C ALA A 53 25.81 5.60 3.95
N HIS A 54 26.28 4.36 3.83
CA HIS A 54 26.70 3.79 2.55
C HIS A 54 25.55 3.75 1.55
N TYR A 55 24.38 3.23 1.95
CA TYR A 55 23.20 3.15 1.11
C TYR A 55 22.76 4.51 0.59
N TYR A 56 22.55 5.51 1.46
CA TYR A 56 22.07 6.83 1.03
C TYR A 56 23.11 7.62 0.22
N ASN A 57 24.40 7.40 0.46
CA ASN A 57 25.45 7.98 -0.39
C ASN A 57 25.46 7.39 -1.80
N LYS A 58 25.14 6.10 -1.94
CA LYS A 58 25.05 5.39 -3.23
C LYS A 58 23.71 5.65 -3.94
N VAL A 59 22.63 5.73 -3.17
CA VAL A 59 21.25 5.88 -3.65
C VAL A 59 20.58 7.06 -2.92
N PRO A 60 20.86 8.31 -3.31
CA PRO A 60 20.40 9.50 -2.59
C PRO A 60 18.87 9.60 -2.43
N GLU A 61 18.10 9.04 -3.38
CA GLU A 61 16.62 8.98 -3.34
C GLU A 61 16.11 7.63 -2.81
N GLY A 62 17.01 6.79 -2.28
CA GLY A 62 16.67 5.50 -1.73
C GLY A 62 15.89 5.62 -0.43
N VAL A 63 15.06 4.61 -0.12
CA VAL A 63 14.26 4.56 1.11
C VAL A 63 14.37 3.21 1.80
N VAL A 64 14.29 3.20 3.12
CA VAL A 64 14.27 2.00 3.96
C VAL A 64 13.00 1.93 4.78
N ASN A 65 12.53 0.71 5.08
CA ASN A 65 11.36 0.50 5.93
C ASN A 65 11.73 0.51 7.44
N ASP A 66 10.70 0.53 8.29
CA ASP A 66 10.82 0.53 9.76
C ASP A 66 11.28 -0.80 10.36
N ARG A 67 11.46 -1.85 9.54
CA ARG A 67 11.94 -3.17 10.00
C ARG A 67 13.46 -3.24 10.18
N PHE A 68 14.19 -2.18 9.81
CA PHE A 68 15.58 -2.03 10.25
C PHE A 68 15.63 -1.75 11.75
N ASN A 69 14.86 -0.72 12.18
CA ASN A 69 14.82 -0.25 13.55
C ASN A 69 13.78 0.89 13.62
N ASP A 70 13.14 1.07 14.76
CA ASP A 70 12.13 2.12 14.98
C ASP A 70 12.67 3.54 14.82
N ARG A 71 13.99 3.73 14.89
CA ARG A 71 14.65 5.04 14.87
C ARG A 71 15.06 5.50 13.47
N TYR A 72 15.40 4.56 12.58
CA TYR A 72 15.96 4.86 11.26
C TYR A 72 15.10 4.21 10.18
N HIS A 73 14.16 4.95 9.64
CA HIS A 73 13.29 4.54 8.56
C HIS A 73 12.74 5.74 7.79
N ASP A 74 12.32 5.51 6.58
CA ASP A 74 11.67 6.49 5.71
C ASP A 74 10.17 6.23 5.60
N PHE A 75 9.74 5.00 5.84
CA PHE A 75 8.32 4.61 5.82
C PHE A 75 8.04 3.46 6.79
N LEU A 76 6.80 3.43 7.27
CA LEU A 76 6.29 2.38 8.15
C LEU A 76 5.74 1.21 7.34
N THR A 77 5.78 0.00 7.89
CA THR A 77 5.14 -1.18 7.31
C THR A 77 3.98 -1.67 8.17
N LYS A 78 2.91 -2.12 7.51
CA LYS A 78 1.75 -2.76 8.13
C LYS A 78 1.39 -4.02 7.36
N GLU A 79 1.00 -5.07 8.09
CA GLU A 79 0.57 -6.33 7.49
C GLU A 79 -0.89 -6.58 7.78
N TYR A 80 -1.71 -6.83 6.75
CA TYR A 80 -3.13 -7.22 6.82
C TYR A 80 -4.05 -6.32 7.66
N LYS A 81 -3.53 -5.43 8.50
CA LYS A 81 -4.30 -4.59 9.40
C LYS A 81 -4.24 -3.14 8.95
N SER A 82 -5.38 -2.59 8.60
CA SER A 82 -5.61 -1.16 8.53
C SER A 82 -5.83 -0.60 9.96
N GLY A 83 -4.78 -0.57 10.78
CA GLY A 83 -4.86 0.11 12.08
C GLY A 83 -4.98 1.64 11.92
N SER A 84 -5.07 2.40 13.03
CA SER A 84 -5.07 3.86 13.00
C SER A 84 -3.95 4.37 12.09
N VAL A 85 -4.34 4.98 10.98
CA VAL A 85 -3.42 5.41 9.95
C VAL A 85 -2.83 6.74 10.36
N ASN A 86 -1.52 6.79 10.57
CA ASN A 86 -0.81 8.05 10.70
C ASN A 86 -0.62 8.64 9.29
N ARG A 87 -1.50 9.56 8.91
CA ARG A 87 -1.44 10.21 7.58
C ARG A 87 -0.24 11.15 7.42
N LYS A 88 0.50 11.44 8.49
CA LYS A 88 1.67 12.33 8.47
C LYS A 88 2.93 11.62 7.97
N GLU A 89 3.06 10.31 8.24
CA GLU A 89 4.18 9.50 7.81
C GLU A 89 3.80 8.64 6.63
N LYS A 90 4.74 8.37 5.74
CA LYS A 90 4.56 7.37 4.68
C LYS A 90 4.50 5.98 5.28
N TRP A 91 3.66 5.15 4.73
CA TRP A 91 3.54 3.76 5.15
C TRP A 91 3.20 2.86 3.98
N GLU A 92 3.43 1.58 4.17
CA GLU A 92 3.15 0.55 3.19
C GLU A 92 2.25 -0.52 3.80
N MET A 93 1.17 -0.85 3.11
CA MET A 93 0.34 -2.01 3.40
C MET A 93 0.94 -3.21 2.66
N CYS A 94 1.56 -4.13 3.41
CA CYS A 94 2.03 -5.40 2.89
C CYS A 94 1.02 -6.50 3.21
N ARG A 95 0.47 -7.17 2.19
CA ARG A 95 -0.41 -8.31 2.40
C ARG A 95 -0.43 -9.27 1.22
N GLY A 96 -0.69 -10.53 1.51
CA GLY A 96 -1.01 -11.53 0.49
C GLY A 96 -2.38 -11.28 -0.15
N MET A 97 -2.57 -11.77 -1.36
CA MET A 97 -3.88 -11.81 -1.99
C MET A 97 -4.82 -12.79 -1.28
N GLY A 98 -4.28 -13.83 -0.66
CA GLY A 98 -4.94 -14.76 0.26
C GLY A 98 -4.56 -14.51 1.72
N LEU A 99 -4.69 -15.55 2.53
CA LEU A 99 -4.31 -15.55 3.95
C LEU A 99 -2.82 -15.85 4.17
N SER A 100 -2.18 -16.47 3.19
CA SER A 100 -0.75 -16.81 3.19
C SER A 100 0.04 -15.87 2.27
N PHE A 101 1.27 -15.53 2.65
CA PHE A 101 2.18 -14.81 1.74
C PHE A 101 2.72 -15.72 0.64
N GLY A 102 3.06 -16.96 0.96
CA GLY A 102 3.50 -17.95 -0.02
C GLY A 102 2.33 -18.68 -0.70
N TYR A 103 2.66 -19.49 -1.72
CA TYR A 103 1.68 -20.38 -2.33
C TYR A 103 1.17 -21.41 -1.31
N ASN A 104 -0.14 -21.51 -1.21
CA ASN A 104 -0.81 -22.49 -0.38
C ASN A 104 -1.86 -23.22 -1.23
N ALA A 105 -1.62 -24.51 -1.49
CA ALA A 105 -2.54 -25.32 -2.29
C ALA A 105 -3.93 -25.51 -1.66
N ASN A 106 -4.08 -25.23 -0.35
CA ASN A 106 -5.35 -25.31 0.38
C ASN A 106 -6.14 -24.00 0.37
N GLU A 107 -5.59 -22.92 -0.20
CA GLU A 107 -6.29 -21.65 -0.39
C GLU A 107 -7.02 -21.64 -1.73
N GLY A 108 -8.32 -21.93 -1.71
CA GLY A 108 -9.21 -21.76 -2.85
C GLY A 108 -9.60 -20.31 -3.09
N ASP A 109 -10.42 -20.09 -4.11
CA ASP A 109 -10.93 -18.75 -4.49
C ASP A 109 -11.67 -18.04 -3.36
N ASP A 110 -12.32 -18.79 -2.48
CA ASP A 110 -13.05 -18.31 -1.28
C ASP A 110 -12.15 -17.71 -0.19
N LYS A 111 -10.84 -17.95 -0.26
CA LYS A 111 -9.85 -17.40 0.68
C LYS A 111 -9.12 -16.16 0.14
N LEU A 112 -9.30 -15.88 -1.15
CA LEU A 112 -8.67 -14.71 -1.76
C LEU A 112 -9.53 -13.46 -1.54
N ILE A 113 -8.87 -12.32 -1.40
CA ILE A 113 -9.57 -11.03 -1.34
C ILE A 113 -10.48 -10.87 -2.56
N SER A 114 -11.71 -10.41 -2.37
CA SER A 114 -12.60 -10.12 -3.49
C SER A 114 -12.07 -8.95 -4.33
N VAL A 115 -12.48 -8.85 -5.59
CA VAL A 115 -12.05 -7.73 -6.45
C VAL A 115 -12.53 -6.38 -5.91
N PRO A 116 -13.79 -6.21 -5.47
CA PRO A 116 -14.22 -4.97 -4.84
C PRO A 116 -13.36 -4.61 -3.63
N ASP A 117 -13.15 -5.55 -2.69
CA ASP A 117 -12.35 -5.31 -1.50
C ASP A 117 -10.88 -4.98 -1.83
N LEU A 118 -10.33 -5.55 -2.92
CA LEU A 118 -8.97 -5.25 -3.37
C LEU A 118 -8.85 -3.82 -3.91
N ILE A 119 -9.86 -3.35 -4.64
CA ILE A 119 -9.93 -1.97 -5.12
C ILE A 119 -10.11 -1.01 -3.94
N SER A 120 -11.04 -1.30 -3.03
CA SER A 120 -11.27 -0.55 -1.79
C SER A 120 -9.99 -0.44 -0.96
N LEU A 121 -9.28 -1.56 -0.81
CA LEU A 121 -8.00 -1.60 -0.10
C LEU A 121 -6.95 -0.68 -0.75
N LEU A 122 -6.81 -0.73 -2.08
CA LEU A 122 -5.87 0.13 -2.79
C LEU A 122 -6.24 1.60 -2.61
N VAL A 123 -7.49 1.96 -2.87
CA VAL A 123 -7.99 3.34 -2.76
C VAL A 123 -7.84 3.86 -1.34
N GLY A 124 -8.31 3.11 -0.35
CA GLY A 124 -8.21 3.47 1.06
C GLY A 124 -6.76 3.61 1.54
N THR A 125 -5.86 2.75 1.06
CA THR A 125 -4.42 2.83 1.37
C THR A 125 -3.83 4.14 0.84
N VAL A 126 -4.05 4.44 -0.44
CA VAL A 126 -3.49 5.63 -1.11
C VAL A 126 -4.09 6.92 -0.55
N ALA A 127 -5.41 6.97 -0.32
CA ALA A 127 -6.09 8.11 0.28
C ALA A 127 -5.57 8.45 1.69
N ASN A 128 -5.02 7.45 2.38
CA ASN A 128 -4.44 7.58 3.72
C ASN A 128 -2.91 7.65 3.73
N ASN A 129 -2.27 8.16 2.67
CA ASN A 129 -0.82 8.36 2.54
C ASN A 129 0.00 7.07 2.48
N GLY A 130 -0.62 5.93 2.18
CA GLY A 130 0.03 4.63 2.08
C GLY A 130 0.35 4.21 0.65
N ASN A 131 1.15 3.16 0.52
CA ASN A 131 1.37 2.40 -0.70
C ASN A 131 0.93 0.96 -0.47
N LEU A 132 0.43 0.29 -1.50
CA LEU A 132 0.06 -1.12 -1.42
C LEU A 132 1.16 -2.00 -2.01
N LEU A 133 1.73 -2.88 -1.17
CA LEU A 133 2.56 -4.00 -1.59
C LEU A 133 1.70 -5.27 -1.58
N LEU A 134 1.12 -5.59 -2.73
CA LEU A 134 0.27 -6.76 -2.91
C LEU A 134 1.11 -7.97 -3.28
N ASN A 135 1.23 -8.91 -2.36
CA ASN A 135 1.97 -10.14 -2.58
C ASN A 135 1.13 -11.20 -3.30
N ILE A 136 1.77 -11.89 -4.21
CA ILE A 136 1.25 -13.08 -4.91
C ILE A 136 2.00 -14.32 -4.45
N GLY A 137 1.37 -15.49 -4.53
CA GLY A 137 1.99 -16.77 -4.16
C GLY A 137 2.31 -17.63 -5.40
N PRO A 138 3.49 -17.49 -6.05
CA PRO A 138 3.86 -18.33 -7.18
C PRO A 138 3.95 -19.80 -6.79
N LYS A 139 3.50 -20.68 -7.70
CA LYS A 139 3.66 -22.13 -7.59
C LYS A 139 5.13 -22.54 -7.76
N ALA A 140 5.45 -23.79 -7.46
CA ALA A 140 6.80 -24.34 -7.58
C ALA A 140 7.38 -24.26 -9.02
N ASP A 141 6.52 -24.25 -10.02
CA ASP A 141 6.90 -24.08 -11.44
C ASP A 141 7.06 -22.59 -11.87
N GLY A 142 6.91 -21.67 -10.93
CA GLY A 142 6.99 -20.22 -11.16
C GLY A 142 5.71 -19.58 -11.70
N THR A 143 4.65 -20.34 -11.96
CA THR A 143 3.38 -19.79 -12.43
C THR A 143 2.57 -19.19 -11.28
N ILE A 144 1.83 -18.13 -11.57
CA ILE A 144 0.89 -17.53 -10.62
C ILE A 144 -0.45 -18.28 -10.69
N PRO A 145 -1.09 -18.61 -9.55
CA PRO A 145 -2.43 -19.21 -9.55
C PRO A 145 -3.43 -18.42 -10.38
N GLU A 146 -4.23 -19.11 -11.17
CA GLU A 146 -5.15 -18.47 -12.15
C GLU A 146 -6.11 -17.47 -11.49
N GLU A 147 -6.61 -17.79 -10.30
CA GLU A 147 -7.54 -16.93 -9.57
C GLU A 147 -6.88 -15.63 -9.08
N GLN A 148 -5.58 -15.65 -8.79
CA GLN A 148 -4.79 -14.44 -8.51
C GLN A 148 -4.55 -13.64 -9.79
N VAL A 149 -4.23 -14.31 -10.91
CA VAL A 149 -4.08 -13.66 -12.23
C VAL A 149 -5.35 -12.94 -12.65
N LYS A 150 -6.52 -13.56 -12.46
CA LYS A 150 -7.82 -12.92 -12.75
C LYS A 150 -7.98 -11.60 -11.99
N ARG A 151 -7.73 -11.59 -10.69
CA ARG A 151 -7.81 -10.39 -9.84
C ARG A 151 -6.85 -9.30 -10.29
N LEU A 152 -5.59 -9.66 -10.57
CA LEU A 152 -4.60 -8.70 -11.08
C LEU A 152 -5.00 -8.09 -12.41
N LYS A 153 -5.58 -8.88 -13.34
CA LYS A 153 -6.07 -8.37 -14.64
C LYS A 153 -7.23 -7.39 -14.47
N ILE A 154 -8.16 -7.67 -13.56
CA ILE A 154 -9.30 -6.79 -13.29
C ILE A 154 -8.80 -5.50 -12.61
N LEU A 155 -7.95 -5.60 -11.60
CA LEU A 155 -7.33 -4.43 -10.97
C LEU A 155 -6.55 -3.60 -11.99
N GLY A 156 -5.77 -4.24 -12.88
CA GLY A 156 -5.04 -3.56 -13.95
C GLY A 156 -5.95 -2.87 -14.95
N ALA A 157 -7.12 -3.45 -15.28
CA ALA A 157 -8.11 -2.81 -16.14
C ALA A 157 -8.75 -1.58 -15.45
N TRP A 158 -9.08 -1.69 -14.16
CA TRP A 158 -9.58 -0.59 -13.36
C TRP A 158 -8.56 0.55 -13.26
N LEU A 159 -7.29 0.23 -13.02
CA LEU A 159 -6.19 1.20 -12.97
C LEU A 159 -5.94 1.92 -14.29
N LYS A 160 -6.19 1.30 -15.44
CA LYS A 160 -6.07 2.00 -16.74
C LYS A 160 -7.01 3.19 -16.85
N VAL A 161 -8.15 3.14 -16.20
CA VAL A 161 -9.14 4.21 -16.21
C VAL A 161 -8.90 5.21 -15.07
N ASN A 162 -8.54 4.71 -13.90
CA ASN A 162 -8.49 5.48 -12.65
C ASN A 162 -7.07 5.86 -12.20
N HIS A 163 -6.05 5.64 -13.03
CA HIS A 163 -4.64 5.83 -12.65
C HIS A 163 -4.32 7.25 -12.16
N ASP A 164 -4.95 8.28 -12.72
CA ASP A 164 -4.70 9.67 -12.32
C ASP A 164 -5.14 9.99 -10.90
N GLY A 165 -6.11 9.24 -10.38
CA GLY A 165 -6.53 9.34 -8.99
C GLY A 165 -5.66 8.55 -8.01
N ILE A 166 -4.76 7.69 -8.52
CA ILE A 166 -3.90 6.80 -7.74
C ILE A 166 -2.42 7.17 -7.87
N TYR A 167 -1.88 7.17 -9.11
CA TYR A 167 -0.45 7.36 -9.33
C TYR A 167 -0.04 8.84 -9.33
N GLY A 168 1.06 9.13 -8.61
CA GLY A 168 1.58 10.49 -8.48
C GLY A 168 0.71 11.41 -7.62
N THR A 169 -0.23 10.83 -6.86
CA THR A 169 -1.10 11.57 -5.94
C THR A 169 -0.46 11.74 -4.56
N ARG A 170 -1.09 12.55 -3.74
CA ARG A 170 -0.86 12.69 -2.30
C ARG A 170 -2.20 12.51 -1.58
N CYS A 171 -2.17 12.15 -0.31
CA CYS A 171 -3.37 12.20 0.51
C CYS A 171 -3.89 13.63 0.56
N SER A 172 -5.21 13.78 0.50
CA SER A 172 -5.87 15.07 0.65
C SER A 172 -5.89 15.48 2.12
N ASP A 173 -6.07 16.78 2.40
CA ASP A 173 -6.36 17.25 3.77
C ASP A 173 -7.73 16.74 4.26
N ARG A 174 -8.62 16.37 3.32
CA ARG A 174 -9.88 15.68 3.65
C ARG A 174 -9.58 14.23 4.02
N GLU A 175 -10.13 13.81 5.14
CA GLU A 175 -10.10 12.40 5.55
C GLU A 175 -11.19 11.61 4.82
N SER A 176 -10.97 10.30 4.67
CA SER A 176 -12.04 9.40 4.21
C SER A 176 -13.21 9.45 5.19
N GLU A 177 -14.40 9.38 4.66
CA GLU A 177 -15.63 9.48 5.45
C GLU A 177 -16.66 8.42 5.05
N MET A 178 -17.26 7.77 6.05
CA MET A 178 -18.39 6.87 5.86
C MET A 178 -19.69 7.67 5.98
N LEU A 179 -20.50 7.68 4.94
CA LEU A 179 -21.78 8.36 4.90
C LEU A 179 -22.89 7.51 5.55
N GLU A 180 -23.99 8.13 5.97
CA GLU A 180 -25.12 7.43 6.61
C GLU A 180 -25.77 6.37 5.71
N ASN A 181 -25.71 6.55 4.39
CA ASN A 181 -26.23 5.58 3.41
C ASN A 181 -25.27 4.39 3.14
N GLY A 182 -24.11 4.37 3.81
CA GLY A 182 -23.11 3.30 3.73
C GLY A 182 -22.10 3.46 2.60
N ILE A 183 -22.13 4.56 1.84
CA ILE A 183 -21.09 4.91 0.87
C ILE A 183 -19.89 5.45 1.63
N GLU A 184 -18.70 4.98 1.30
CA GLU A 184 -17.45 5.52 1.83
C GLU A 184 -16.77 6.40 0.76
N LEU A 185 -16.41 7.63 1.15
CA LEU A 185 -15.70 8.55 0.28
C LEU A 185 -14.23 8.60 0.65
N HIS A 186 -13.36 8.42 -0.33
CA HIS A 186 -11.92 8.54 -0.21
C HIS A 186 -11.38 9.68 -1.06
N TYR A 187 -10.35 10.36 -0.58
CA TYR A 187 -9.84 11.57 -1.21
C TYR A 187 -8.34 11.49 -1.46
N THR A 188 -7.94 11.74 -2.70
CA THR A 188 -6.54 12.00 -3.07
C THR A 188 -6.43 13.36 -3.75
N GLN A 189 -5.21 13.87 -3.88
CA GLN A 189 -5.00 15.14 -4.59
C GLN A 189 -3.80 15.04 -5.54
N LYS A 190 -3.91 15.70 -6.68
CA LYS A 190 -2.86 15.79 -7.69
C LYS A 190 -2.96 17.11 -8.43
N GLU A 191 -1.87 17.88 -8.46
CA GLU A 191 -1.77 19.13 -9.24
C GLU A 191 -2.93 20.12 -8.97
N GLY A 192 -3.33 20.23 -7.70
CA GLY A 192 -4.42 21.12 -7.29
C GLY A 192 -5.84 20.59 -7.52
N ASN A 193 -5.97 19.40 -8.09
CA ASN A 193 -7.27 18.71 -8.24
C ASN A 193 -7.52 17.78 -7.06
N LEU A 194 -8.75 17.77 -6.57
CA LEU A 194 -9.26 16.80 -5.62
C LEU A 194 -9.85 15.63 -6.39
N ASN A 195 -9.36 14.42 -6.13
CA ASN A 195 -9.95 13.18 -6.64
C ASN A 195 -10.84 12.59 -5.54
N VAL A 196 -12.01 12.12 -5.92
CA VAL A 196 -12.98 11.48 -5.02
C VAL A 196 -13.29 10.08 -5.52
N PHE A 197 -13.18 9.12 -4.65
CA PHE A 197 -13.60 7.74 -4.88
C PHE A 197 -14.78 7.44 -3.97
N ALA A 198 -15.89 7.03 -4.56
CA ALA A 198 -17.06 6.54 -3.82
C ALA A 198 -17.05 5.02 -3.83
N ASP A 199 -16.95 4.43 -2.66
CA ASP A 199 -16.93 3.00 -2.43
C ASP A 199 -18.25 2.50 -1.86
N HIS A 200 -18.48 1.17 -1.90
CA HIS A 200 -19.70 0.52 -1.45
C HIS A 200 -20.98 0.99 -2.18
N LEU A 201 -20.84 1.40 -3.45
CA LEU A 201 -21.97 1.76 -4.29
C LEU A 201 -22.90 0.56 -4.48
N LYS A 202 -24.21 0.82 -4.48
CA LYS A 202 -25.24 -0.17 -4.77
C LYS A 202 -25.50 -0.25 -6.26
N GLU A 203 -26.06 -1.35 -6.71
CA GLU A 203 -26.55 -1.47 -8.07
C GLU A 203 -27.64 -0.42 -8.33
N GLY A 204 -27.55 0.29 -9.46
CA GLY A 204 -28.45 1.38 -9.83
C GLY A 204 -27.91 2.77 -9.50
N ALA A 205 -28.81 3.71 -9.30
CA ALA A 205 -28.43 5.09 -8.95
C ALA A 205 -28.02 5.20 -7.49
N ASN A 206 -26.94 5.95 -7.27
CA ASN A 206 -26.43 6.28 -5.94
C ASN A 206 -26.38 7.80 -5.80
N GLU A 207 -26.59 8.30 -4.61
CA GLU A 207 -26.54 9.71 -4.31
C GLU A 207 -25.68 9.94 -3.08
N PHE A 208 -24.81 10.93 -3.13
CA PHE A 208 -23.97 11.32 -2.00
C PHE A 208 -23.56 12.79 -2.07
N LEU A 209 -23.31 13.39 -0.92
CA LEU A 209 -22.92 14.79 -0.78
C LEU A 209 -21.43 14.90 -0.45
N ILE A 210 -20.70 15.65 -1.27
CA ILE A 210 -19.33 16.06 -0.96
C ILE A 210 -19.40 17.38 -0.21
N LYS A 211 -19.48 17.30 1.12
CA LYS A 211 -19.70 18.47 1.99
C LYS A 211 -18.62 19.53 1.83
N GLY A 212 -19.03 20.80 1.75
CA GLY A 212 -18.12 21.94 1.65
C GLY A 212 -17.29 22.00 0.37
N TYR A 213 -17.60 21.20 -0.64
CA TYR A 213 -17.00 21.28 -1.95
C TYR A 213 -17.99 21.93 -2.94
N HIS A 214 -17.55 22.99 -3.60
CA HIS A 214 -18.31 23.71 -4.61
C HIS A 214 -17.49 23.79 -5.89
N GLY A 215 -17.82 22.96 -6.86
CA GLY A 215 -17.02 22.87 -8.07
C GLY A 215 -17.62 21.94 -9.12
N LYS A 216 -16.82 21.65 -10.13
CA LYS A 216 -17.20 20.73 -11.20
C LYS A 216 -16.59 19.37 -10.95
N LEU A 217 -17.36 18.33 -11.13
CA LEU A 217 -16.90 16.94 -11.10
C LEU A 217 -16.76 16.41 -12.53
N ARG A 218 -15.71 15.65 -12.75
CA ARG A 218 -15.48 14.91 -13.98
C ARG A 218 -15.17 13.46 -13.63
N PRO A 219 -15.95 12.48 -14.12
CA PRO A 219 -15.63 11.08 -13.90
C PRO A 219 -14.34 10.69 -14.64
N PHE A 220 -13.55 9.79 -14.07
CA PHE A 220 -12.39 9.20 -14.73
C PHE A 220 -12.83 8.30 -15.89
N ASP A 221 -13.92 7.54 -15.70
CA ASP A 221 -14.55 6.77 -16.76
C ASP A 221 -15.62 7.63 -17.48
N PRO A 222 -15.38 8.00 -18.74
CA PRO A 222 -16.35 8.83 -19.48
C PRO A 222 -17.67 8.10 -19.79
N SER A 223 -17.74 6.79 -19.58
CA SER A 223 -18.98 6.02 -19.75
C SER A 223 -19.92 6.15 -18.54
N VAL A 224 -19.37 6.56 -17.38
CA VAL A 224 -20.16 6.81 -16.17
C VAL A 224 -20.90 8.13 -16.29
N LYS A 225 -22.22 8.10 -16.15
CA LYS A 225 -23.05 9.30 -16.10
C LYS A 225 -23.08 9.80 -14.67
N VAL A 226 -22.72 11.06 -14.51
CA VAL A 226 -22.75 11.76 -13.22
C VAL A 226 -23.56 13.04 -13.38
N GLU A 227 -24.56 13.19 -12.55
CA GLU A 227 -25.33 14.42 -12.41
C GLU A 227 -24.89 15.10 -11.11
N THR A 228 -24.75 16.41 -11.14
CA THR A 228 -24.31 17.15 -9.96
C THR A 228 -25.17 18.38 -9.73
N THR A 229 -25.45 18.65 -8.45
CA THR A 229 -26.16 19.85 -8.02
C THR A 229 -25.34 20.55 -6.94
N ASP A 230 -25.02 21.83 -7.17
CA ASP A 230 -24.36 22.63 -6.15
C ASP A 230 -25.39 23.09 -5.13
N THR A 231 -25.19 22.78 -3.87
CA THR A 231 -26.08 23.08 -2.75
C THR A 231 -25.37 23.98 -1.73
N GLU A 232 -26.10 24.53 -0.76
CA GLU A 232 -25.49 25.32 0.33
C GLU A 232 -24.49 24.51 1.16
N GLU A 233 -24.66 23.17 1.25
CA GLU A 233 -23.82 22.29 2.04
C GLU A 233 -22.63 21.70 1.26
N GLY A 234 -22.67 21.77 -0.07
CA GLY A 234 -21.64 21.22 -0.96
C GLY A 234 -22.20 20.67 -2.26
N LEU A 235 -21.41 19.81 -2.93
CA LEU A 235 -21.77 19.22 -4.22
C LEU A 235 -22.51 17.88 -4.00
N LEU A 236 -23.77 17.85 -4.37
CA LEU A 236 -24.57 16.63 -4.45
C LEU A 236 -24.25 15.92 -5.77
N VAL A 237 -23.94 14.62 -5.70
CA VAL A 237 -23.53 13.75 -6.81
C VAL A 237 -24.50 12.59 -6.91
#